data_e6b502f16b008865c215c5d8033262cd
#
_entry.id   e6b502f16b008865c215c5d8033262cd
#
_cell.length_a   1.000
_cell.length_b   1.000
_cell.length_c   1.000
_cell.angle_alpha   90.00
_cell.angle_beta   90.00
_cell.angle_gamma   90.00
#
_symmetry.space_group_name_H-M   'P 1'
#
loop_
_entity.id
_entity.type
_entity.pdbx_description
1 polymer ?
#
loop_
_entity_poly.entity_id
_entity_poly.type
_entity_poly.pdbx_seq_one_letter_code
_entity_poly.pdbx_strand_id
1 'polypeptide(L)'
;MMRSIAVALVLFSLVACSTEDSSAPSPTPSVITITVSPQTLVLNSQGEWVTVHADIAYSQVDTVTLKLNDIEVSVTKSDANGSLVAKFELDSVKEIVHPPDAAFVLEGVTREGSPFLGSDTVRVTHGG
;
A
#
# COMPACT_ATOMS: atom_id res chain seq x y z
N MET A 1 13.53 -59.21 4.88
CA MET A 1 13.59 -58.53 5.13
C MET A 1 13.49 -57.47 5.18
N MET A 2 13.54 -57.55 5.06
CA MET A 2 13.41 -56.60 5.07
C MET A 2 13.32 -55.55 5.20
N ARG A 3 13.36 -55.49 5.09
CA ARG A 3 13.41 -54.54 5.25
C ARG A 3 13.22 -53.46 5.16
N SER A 4 13.19 -53.48 5.12
CA SER A 4 13.08 -52.44 5.21
C SER A 4 12.97 -51.54 5.25
N ILE A 5 13.03 -51.68 5.01
CA ILE A 5 12.93 -50.79 5.26
C ILE A 5 12.74 -49.74 5.38
N ALA A 6 12.84 -49.91 5.20
CA ALA A 6 12.64 -48.95 5.58
C ALA A 6 12.56 -47.98 5.66
N VAL A 7 12.69 -48.13 5.46
CA VAL A 7 12.65 -47.11 5.78
C VAL A 7 12.41 -46.13 5.86
N ALA A 8 12.50 -46.27 5.60
CA ALA A 8 12.29 -45.34 5.86
C ALA A 8 12.07 -44.35 5.90
N LEU A 9 12.02 -44.59 5.59
CA LEU A 9 11.76 -43.65 5.82
C LEU A 9 11.60 -42.54 5.95
N VAL A 10 11.67 -42.84 5.80
CA VAL A 10 11.51 -41.84 6.16
C VAL A 10 11.28 -40.82 6.18
N LEU A 11 11.25 -41.04 5.75
CA LEU A 11 10.97 -40.15 5.95
C LEU A 11 10.82 -39.15 6.03
N PHE A 12 10.69 -39.27 5.83
CA PHE A 12 10.40 -38.31 6.17
C PHE A 12 10.45 -37.44 6.31
N SER A 13 10.28 -37.91 5.91
CA SER A 13 10.20 -37.06 6.25
C SER A 13 10.15 -36.27 6.33
N LEU A 14 10.03 -36.30 5.85
CA LEU A 14 9.83 -35.45 6.19
C LEU A 14 9.72 -34.63 6.30
N VAL A 15 9.62 -34.83 5.96
CA VAL A 15 9.44 -33.96 6.38
C VAL A 15 9.25 -33.20 6.48
N ALA A 16 9.16 -33.10 6.08
CA ALA A 16 8.98 -32.24 6.42
C ALA A 16 8.85 -31.54 6.45
N CYS A 17 8.80 -31.44 6.15
CA CYS A 17 8.72 -30.56 6.47
C CYS A 17 8.62 -29.85 6.46
N SER A 18 8.54 -29.82 6.15
CA SER A 18 8.47 -28.94 6.43
C SER A 18 8.32 -28.21 6.55
N THR A 19 8.31 -28.19 6.27
CA THR A 19 8.22 -27.34 6.57
C THR A 19 8.08 -26.58 6.72
N GLU A 20 8.03 -26.36 6.47
CA GLU A 20 7.98 -25.56 6.79
C GLU A 20 7.94 -24.76 6.86
N ASP A 21 7.96 -24.80 6.46
CA ASP A 21 8.00 -23.98 6.77
C ASP A 21 8.01 -23.21 7.08
N SER A 22 8.32 -23.40 7.10
CA SER A 22 8.55 -22.59 7.52
C SER A 22 8.76 -21.58 7.36
N SER A 23 8.90 -21.50 7.28
CA SER A 23 9.06 -20.29 6.51
C SER A 23 8.88 -19.04 7.33
N ALA A 24 9.69 -17.98 7.03
CA ALA A 24 9.52 -16.70 7.67
C ALA A 24 8.18 -16.09 7.26
N PRO A 25 7.42 -15.51 8.18
CA PRO A 25 6.20 -14.81 7.80
C PRO A 25 6.54 -13.61 6.93
N SER A 26 5.59 -13.21 6.08
CA SER A 26 5.72 -11.99 5.30
C SER A 26 5.83 -10.80 6.25
N PRO A 27 6.63 -9.78 5.91
CA PRO A 27 6.71 -8.62 6.78
C PRO A 27 5.35 -7.94 6.91
N THR A 28 5.03 -7.57 8.14
CA THR A 28 3.81 -6.82 8.41
C THR A 28 4.04 -5.38 7.99
N PRO A 29 3.12 -4.77 7.21
CA PRO A 29 3.28 -3.38 6.82
C PRO A 29 3.29 -2.46 8.03
N SER A 30 4.17 -1.47 8.00
CA SER A 30 4.15 -0.39 8.97
C SER A 30 2.98 0.54 8.65
N VAL A 31 2.26 0.97 9.68
CA VAL A 31 1.14 1.90 9.49
C VAL A 31 1.64 3.31 9.69
N ILE A 32 1.41 4.16 8.69
CA ILE A 32 1.77 5.58 8.77
C ILE A 32 0.50 6.41 8.70
N THR A 33 0.64 7.70 9.05
CA THR A 33 -0.47 8.63 8.96
C THR A 33 -0.42 9.31 7.59
N ILE A 34 -1.56 9.38 6.93
CA ILE A 34 -1.67 10.16 5.68
C ILE A 34 -2.83 11.15 5.80
N THR A 35 -2.74 12.21 5.00
CA THR A 35 -3.82 13.18 4.86
C THR A 35 -4.04 13.38 3.37
N VAL A 36 -5.27 13.12 2.94
CA VAL A 36 -5.65 13.30 1.54
C VAL A 36 -6.26 14.68 1.36
N SER A 37 -5.85 15.38 0.32
CA SER A 37 -6.41 16.70 -0.03
C SER A 37 -6.93 16.66 -1.45
N PRO A 38 -8.12 17.19 -1.70
CA PRO A 38 -9.02 17.85 -0.74
C PRO A 38 -9.73 16.84 0.17
N GLN A 39 -10.17 17.30 1.33
CA GLN A 39 -10.93 16.46 2.27
C GLN A 39 -12.39 16.27 1.84
N THR A 40 -12.85 17.08 0.92
CA THR A 40 -14.13 16.90 0.25
C THR A 40 -13.88 16.85 -1.25
N LEU A 41 -14.19 15.72 -1.86
CA LEU A 41 -14.03 15.51 -3.28
C LEU A 41 -15.34 15.79 -3.97
N VAL A 42 -15.35 16.75 -4.87
CA VAL A 42 -16.55 17.13 -5.63
C VAL A 42 -16.45 16.52 -7.02
N LEU A 43 -17.33 15.57 -7.32
CA LEU A 43 -17.22 14.78 -8.54
C LEU A 43 -17.33 15.58 -9.82
N ASN A 44 -18.05 16.71 -9.79
CA ASN A 44 -18.15 17.55 -10.97
C ASN A 44 -17.14 18.69 -10.98
N SER A 45 -16.21 18.70 -10.03
CA SER A 45 -15.17 19.72 -10.00
C SER A 45 -14.10 19.42 -11.05
N GLN A 46 -13.35 20.44 -11.39
CA GLN A 46 -12.21 20.31 -12.25
C GLN A 46 -10.96 20.53 -11.43
N GLY A 47 -9.91 19.82 -11.75
CA GLY A 47 -8.66 19.91 -11.07
C GLY A 47 -7.73 18.88 -11.67
N GLU A 48 -6.49 18.86 -11.21
CA GLU A 48 -5.50 17.95 -11.77
C GLU A 48 -5.16 16.82 -10.83
N TRP A 49 -5.13 17.10 -9.54
CA TRP A 49 -4.50 16.17 -8.59
C TRP A 49 -5.31 15.95 -7.33
N VAL A 50 -5.24 14.71 -6.85
CA VAL A 50 -5.50 14.41 -5.46
C VAL A 50 -4.12 14.28 -4.81
N THR A 51 -3.89 15.04 -3.75
CA THR A 51 -2.59 15.11 -3.09
C THR A 51 -2.64 14.37 -1.77
N VAL A 52 -1.66 13.51 -1.53
CA VAL A 52 -1.54 12.76 -0.28
C VAL A 52 -0.27 13.21 0.42
N HIS A 53 -0.43 13.72 1.64
CA HIS A 53 0.69 14.03 2.53
C HIS A 53 0.89 12.85 3.46
N ALA A 54 2.07 12.27 3.46
CA ALA A 54 2.35 11.06 4.23
C ALA A 54 3.42 11.35 5.28
N ASP A 55 3.22 10.78 6.46
CA ASP A 55 4.15 10.95 7.57
C ASP A 55 5.28 9.92 7.46
N ILE A 56 6.05 10.05 6.40
CA ILE A 56 7.24 9.24 6.15
C ILE A 56 8.20 10.09 5.33
N ALA A 57 9.49 9.93 5.60
CA ALA A 57 10.49 10.73 4.87
C ALA A 57 10.51 10.35 3.39
N TYR A 58 10.46 11.36 2.54
CA TYR A 58 10.52 11.18 1.09
C TYR A 58 11.73 10.35 0.69
N SER A 59 12.87 10.62 1.33
CA SER A 59 14.13 9.95 1.00
C SER A 59 14.14 8.46 1.33
N GLN A 60 13.20 8.01 2.15
CA GLN A 60 13.12 6.60 2.55
C GLN A 60 12.20 5.76 1.65
N VAL A 61 11.45 6.41 0.77
CA VAL A 61 10.41 5.73 0.00
C VAL A 61 10.89 5.41 -1.40
N ASP A 62 10.61 4.19 -1.84
CA ASP A 62 10.75 3.83 -3.25
C ASP A 62 9.48 4.32 -3.96
N THR A 63 9.55 5.51 -4.53
CA THR A 63 8.37 6.22 -5.00
C THR A 63 7.65 5.54 -6.14
N VAL A 64 8.32 4.69 -6.90
CA VAL A 64 7.65 3.97 -8.00
C VAL A 64 6.69 2.91 -7.50
N THR A 65 6.75 2.55 -6.22
CA THR A 65 5.86 1.55 -5.64
C THR A 65 4.57 2.12 -5.09
N LEU A 66 4.45 3.45 -5.05
CA LEU A 66 3.30 4.11 -4.41
C LEU A 66 2.01 3.92 -5.19
N LYS A 67 0.95 3.51 -4.48
CA LYS A 67 -0.39 3.36 -5.06
C LYS A 67 -1.43 3.85 -4.06
N LEU A 68 -2.46 4.47 -4.59
CA LEU A 68 -3.61 4.89 -3.80
C LEU A 68 -4.82 4.12 -4.34
N ASN A 69 -5.35 3.16 -3.55
CA ASN A 69 -6.43 2.27 -3.99
C ASN A 69 -6.16 1.68 -5.37
N ASP A 70 -4.92 1.19 -5.58
CA ASP A 70 -4.44 0.60 -6.84
C ASP A 70 -4.18 1.60 -7.97
N ILE A 71 -4.35 2.89 -7.73
CA ILE A 71 -3.99 3.92 -8.70
C ILE A 71 -2.51 4.24 -8.53
N GLU A 72 -1.77 4.16 -9.62
CA GLU A 72 -0.34 4.45 -9.58
C GLU A 72 -0.09 5.94 -9.38
N VAL A 73 0.98 6.26 -8.67
CA VAL A 73 1.35 7.64 -8.41
C VAL A 73 1.77 8.33 -9.70
N SER A 74 1.39 9.60 -9.83
CA SER A 74 1.79 10.41 -10.99
C SER A 74 2.99 11.27 -10.68
N VAL A 75 2.99 11.94 -9.53
CA VAL A 75 4.07 12.85 -9.15
C VAL A 75 4.39 12.65 -7.68
N THR A 76 5.67 12.69 -7.35
CA THR A 76 6.10 12.65 -5.95
C THR A 76 7.08 13.78 -5.69
N LYS A 77 7.09 14.25 -4.45
CA LYS A 77 8.04 15.27 -4.01
C LYS A 77 8.15 15.25 -2.49
N SER A 78 9.12 16.00 -1.96
CA SER A 78 9.20 16.21 -0.53
C SER A 78 8.60 17.56 -0.19
N ASP A 79 7.99 17.64 1.00
CA ASP A 79 7.53 18.94 1.50
C ASP A 79 8.67 19.66 2.23
N ALA A 80 8.34 20.79 2.87
CA ALA A 80 9.34 21.58 3.55
C ALA A 80 10.02 20.85 4.70
N ASN A 81 9.39 19.83 5.24
CA ASN A 81 9.93 19.00 6.33
C ASN A 81 10.60 17.73 5.83
N GLY A 82 10.66 17.53 4.52
CA GLY A 82 11.24 16.32 3.94
C GLY A 82 10.29 15.15 3.90
N SER A 83 9.02 15.34 4.22
CA SER A 83 8.04 14.26 4.20
C SER A 83 7.50 14.05 2.78
N LEU A 84 7.04 12.84 2.53
CA LEU A 84 6.51 12.43 1.23
C LEU A 84 5.22 13.17 0.89
N VAL A 85 5.17 13.69 -0.33
CA VAL A 85 3.93 14.18 -0.93
C VAL A 85 3.74 13.43 -2.24
N ALA A 86 2.61 12.77 -2.40
CA ALA A 86 2.29 12.00 -3.60
C ALA A 86 1.04 12.58 -4.25
N LYS A 87 1.06 12.69 -5.57
CA LYS A 87 -0.07 13.21 -6.33
C LYS A 87 -0.59 12.17 -7.30
N PHE A 88 -1.90 12.04 -7.33
CA PHE A 88 -2.61 11.07 -8.18
C PHE A 88 -3.59 11.83 -9.07
N GLU A 89 -3.78 11.33 -10.28
CA GLU A 89 -4.69 12.00 -11.21
C GLU A 89 -6.11 12.02 -10.67
N LEU A 90 -6.71 13.20 -10.64
CA LEU A 90 -8.05 13.37 -10.13
C LEU A 90 -9.07 12.54 -10.91
N ASP A 91 -8.94 12.49 -12.23
CA ASP A 91 -9.89 11.75 -13.06
C ASP A 91 -9.89 10.27 -12.73
N SER A 92 -8.71 9.69 -12.46
CA SER A 92 -8.62 8.29 -12.07
C SER A 92 -9.27 8.06 -10.71
N VAL A 93 -9.09 8.98 -9.78
CA VAL A 93 -9.69 8.88 -8.45
C VAL A 93 -11.21 8.98 -8.54
N LYS A 94 -11.74 9.89 -9.37
CA LYS A 94 -13.19 10.05 -9.53
C LYS A 94 -13.88 8.78 -10.01
N GLU A 95 -13.17 7.95 -10.78
CA GLU A 95 -13.75 6.72 -11.32
C GLU A 95 -13.99 5.65 -10.27
N ILE A 96 -13.32 5.74 -9.12
CA ILE A 96 -13.36 4.68 -8.12
C ILE A 96 -14.04 5.09 -6.82
N VAL A 97 -14.52 6.33 -6.72
CA VAL A 97 -15.12 6.83 -5.48
C VAL A 97 -16.61 7.09 -5.66
N HIS A 98 -17.35 6.99 -4.56
CA HIS A 98 -18.79 7.18 -4.54
C HIS A 98 -19.19 7.96 -3.30
N PRO A 99 -20.22 8.83 -3.42
CA PRO A 99 -20.77 9.47 -2.23
C PRO A 99 -21.33 8.43 -1.26
N PRO A 100 -21.38 8.71 0.03
CA PRO A 100 -21.01 9.99 0.66
C PRO A 100 -19.53 10.09 1.04
N ASP A 101 -18.82 8.98 1.15
CA ASP A 101 -17.43 8.97 1.60
C ASP A 101 -16.62 7.95 0.85
N ALA A 102 -15.34 8.21 0.74
CA ALA A 102 -14.40 7.24 0.17
C ALA A 102 -13.22 7.05 1.11
N ALA A 103 -12.86 5.80 1.32
CA ALA A 103 -11.68 5.46 2.09
C ALA A 103 -10.52 5.28 1.12
N PHE A 104 -9.41 5.97 1.39
CA PHE A 104 -8.20 5.87 0.60
C PHE A 104 -7.12 5.18 1.40
N VAL A 105 -6.45 4.24 0.75
CA VAL A 105 -5.29 3.56 1.33
C VAL A 105 -4.10 3.82 0.43
N LEU A 106 -3.08 4.47 0.99
CA LEU A 106 -1.81 4.65 0.32
C LEU A 106 -0.89 3.52 0.75
N GLU A 107 -0.31 2.82 -0.21
CA GLU A 107 0.64 1.77 0.09
C GLU A 107 1.89 1.94 -0.74
N GLY A 108 2.99 1.43 -0.23
CA GLY A 108 4.25 1.48 -0.90
C GLY A 108 5.30 0.70 -0.15
N VAL A 109 6.52 0.81 -0.61
CA VAL A 109 7.66 0.08 -0.06
C VAL A 109 8.79 1.07 0.13
N THR A 110 9.53 0.94 1.23
CA THR A 110 10.72 1.76 1.45
C THR A 110 11.85 1.27 0.56
N ARG A 111 12.88 2.09 0.44
CA ARG A 111 14.07 1.70 -0.34
C ARG A 111 14.75 0.46 0.21
N GLU A 112 14.49 0.13 1.47
CA GLU A 112 15.02 -1.07 2.11
C GLU A 112 14.14 -2.29 1.87
N GLY A 113 12.98 -2.11 1.24
CA GLY A 113 12.07 -3.20 0.94
C GLY A 113 10.99 -3.43 1.99
N SER A 114 10.83 -2.52 2.93
CA SER A 114 9.82 -2.66 3.99
C SER A 114 8.49 -2.05 3.53
N PRO A 115 7.39 -2.79 3.56
CA PRO A 115 6.09 -2.26 3.15
C PRO A 115 5.52 -1.31 4.20
N PHE A 116 4.72 -0.36 3.73
CA PHE A 116 3.98 0.54 4.62
C PHE A 116 2.62 0.85 4.00
N LEU A 117 1.70 1.28 4.85
CA LEU A 117 0.40 1.76 4.37
C LEU A 117 -0.15 2.80 5.34
N GLY A 118 -1.01 3.64 4.82
CA GLY A 118 -1.77 4.60 5.62
C GLY A 118 -3.13 4.79 4.99
N SER A 119 -4.08 5.25 5.76
CA SER A 119 -5.44 5.45 5.26
C SER A 119 -6.02 6.76 5.74
N ASP A 120 -6.97 7.27 4.95
CA ASP A 120 -7.71 8.48 5.28
C ASP A 120 -9.08 8.38 4.60
N THR A 121 -10.06 9.03 5.17
CA THR A 121 -11.42 9.05 4.61
C THR A 121 -11.73 10.45 4.14
N VAL A 122 -12.29 10.54 2.94
CA VAL A 122 -12.60 11.81 2.30
C VAL A 122 -14.09 11.82 1.98
N ARG A 123 -14.74 12.96 2.19
CA ARG A 123 -16.13 13.12 1.80
C ARG A 123 -16.23 13.23 0.28
N VAL A 124 -17.24 12.60 -0.29
CA VAL A 124 -17.48 12.64 -1.75
C VAL A 124 -18.87 13.19 -2.00
N THR A 125 -18.96 14.21 -2.86
CA THR A 125 -20.24 14.80 -3.24
C THR A 125 -20.31 14.92 -4.74
N HIS A 126 -21.53 15.01 -5.25
CA HIS A 126 -21.72 15.24 -6.69
C HIS A 126 -21.47 16.70 -7.07
N GLY A 127 -21.56 17.58 -6.11
CA GLY A 127 -21.35 19.02 -6.33
C GLY A 127 -22.58 19.68 -6.91
N GLY A 128 -23.25 20.41 -6.24
CA GLY A 128 -24.31 21.23 -6.71
C GLY A 128 -25.50 20.51 -7.28
#